data_bcf87dcc0068f14fffe0b32985f148de
#
_entry.id   bcf87dcc0068f14fffe0b32985f148de
#
_cell.length_a   1.000
_cell.length_b   1.000
_cell.length_c   1.000
_cell.angle_alpha   90.00
_cell.angle_beta   90.00
_cell.angle_gamma   90.00
#
_symmetry.space_group_name_H-M   'P 1'
#
loop_
_entity.id
_entity.type
_entity.pdbx_description
1 polymer ?
#
loop_
_entity_poly.entity_id
_entity_poly.type
_entity_poly.pdbx_seq_one_letter_code
_entity_poly.pdbx_strand_id
1 'polypeptide(L)'
;YTEFATNSLLSNSNFVESYWNYNYKNTYTVNSVIEGLEPSNQSKTYIDPLIGEAKFLRALSYLYLVNGFGPVPLVTQTDLTVTASLPREHVDVIYTQIIQDLEDAIEVLPANFEKYGGQRTRATSWAASALLARVFLYIEDWESAFNNANAVIEDTNLFSLEPDLEKVFLANSQEGILQFVPAFSSSIWMSSTFYPSFSANYVLRDGLLSSFEAGDKRRDAWVIDYETQGEIFPHSAKYKRTYSNPSAVEYNQVLRLSELYLIRAEASMHLGMFQDAVSDINVVRKRAGLDALAAPDNQHDLMILIENERNTELFVEWGHRWFDLKRWPGLNDPSISRAEEILPDLKGEQWQSTDQLLPIPQSNIINNPNLVQNPGYN
;
A
#
# COMPACT_ATOMS: atom_id res chain seq x y z
N TYR A 1 -14.49 -12.69 -5.43
CA TYR A 1 -14.18 -11.32 -5.92
C TYR A 1 -15.37 -10.62 -6.58
N THR A 2 -16.39 -11.36 -6.99
CA THR A 2 -17.64 -10.80 -7.51
C THR A 2 -18.29 -9.86 -6.49
N GLU A 3 -18.20 -10.20 -5.19
CA GLU A 3 -18.70 -9.39 -4.06
C GLU A 3 -18.19 -7.93 -4.08
N PHE A 4 -16.91 -7.71 -4.44
CA PHE A 4 -16.35 -6.37 -4.59
C PHE A 4 -16.82 -5.67 -5.85
N ALA A 5 -16.96 -6.41 -6.95
CA ALA A 5 -17.44 -5.83 -8.21
C ALA A 5 -18.89 -5.38 -8.11
N THR A 6 -19.72 -6.14 -7.42
CA THR A 6 -21.16 -5.90 -7.24
C THR A 6 -21.52 -5.19 -5.94
N ASN A 7 -20.54 -4.80 -5.13
CA ASN A 7 -20.75 -4.15 -3.83
C ASN A 7 -21.71 -4.92 -2.91
N SER A 8 -21.59 -6.25 -2.90
CA SER A 8 -22.43 -7.16 -2.11
C SER A 8 -21.62 -7.91 -1.05
N LEU A 9 -20.63 -7.25 -0.48
CA LEU A 9 -19.74 -7.82 0.51
C LEU A 9 -20.48 -8.06 1.83
N LEU A 10 -20.38 -9.27 2.35
CA LEU A 10 -21.03 -9.68 3.60
C LEU A 10 -20.02 -9.92 4.71
N SER A 11 -20.47 -9.81 5.97
CA SER A 11 -19.63 -10.06 7.16
C SER A 11 -19.12 -11.50 7.28
N ASN A 12 -19.70 -12.44 6.56
CA ASN A 12 -19.25 -13.84 6.47
C ASN A 12 -18.44 -14.14 5.20
N SER A 13 -18.00 -13.12 4.46
CA SER A 13 -17.14 -13.29 3.29
C SER A 13 -15.80 -13.88 3.71
N ASN A 14 -15.36 -14.95 3.03
CA ASN A 14 -14.05 -15.57 3.24
C ASN A 14 -12.89 -14.59 3.02
N PHE A 15 -13.05 -13.61 2.13
CA PHE A 15 -12.03 -12.58 1.90
C PHE A 15 -11.87 -11.69 3.13
N VAL A 16 -12.98 -11.20 3.67
CA VAL A 16 -13.00 -10.32 4.85
C VAL A 16 -12.40 -11.04 6.05
N GLU A 17 -12.83 -12.29 6.29
CA GLU A 17 -12.32 -13.12 7.37
C GLU A 17 -10.81 -13.39 7.22
N SER A 18 -10.37 -13.74 6.01
CA SER A 18 -8.94 -13.97 5.73
C SER A 18 -8.12 -12.71 5.94
N TYR A 19 -8.58 -11.55 5.44
CA TYR A 19 -7.88 -10.28 5.56
C TYR A 19 -7.70 -9.88 7.04
N TRP A 20 -8.76 -9.98 7.84
CA TRP A 20 -8.71 -9.76 9.28
C TRP A 20 -7.78 -10.72 10.00
N ASN A 21 -8.00 -12.03 9.81
CA ASN A 21 -7.30 -13.08 10.54
C ASN A 21 -5.81 -13.13 10.21
N TYR A 22 -5.40 -12.91 8.95
CA TYR A 22 -3.99 -12.86 8.59
C TYR A 22 -3.26 -11.69 9.26
N ASN A 23 -3.86 -10.51 9.29
CA ASN A 23 -3.24 -9.36 9.96
C ASN A 23 -3.13 -9.58 11.48
N TYR A 24 -4.16 -10.10 12.15
CA TYR A 24 -4.09 -10.41 13.59
C TYR A 24 -3.15 -11.58 13.91
N LYS A 25 -3.05 -12.57 13.04
CA LYS A 25 -2.06 -13.66 13.19
C LYS A 25 -0.64 -13.10 13.08
N ASN A 26 -0.39 -12.19 12.14
CA ASN A 26 0.90 -11.50 12.05
C ASN A 26 1.17 -10.70 13.31
N THR A 27 0.20 -9.90 13.78
CA THR A 27 0.30 -9.13 15.02
C THR A 27 0.64 -10.00 16.23
N TYR A 28 -0.04 -11.15 16.39
CA TYR A 28 0.28 -12.11 17.45
C TYR A 28 1.72 -12.64 17.33
N THR A 29 2.13 -13.00 16.12
CA THR A 29 3.49 -13.51 15.87
C THR A 29 4.56 -12.50 16.21
N VAL A 30 4.40 -11.25 15.78
CA VAL A 30 5.39 -10.19 16.05
C VAL A 30 5.40 -9.79 17.53
N ASN A 31 4.24 -9.77 18.21
CA ASN A 31 4.18 -9.56 19.65
C ASN A 31 4.93 -10.68 20.40
N SER A 32 4.77 -11.93 19.98
CA SER A 32 5.53 -13.07 20.56
C SER A 32 7.04 -12.90 20.39
N VAL A 33 7.50 -12.36 19.26
CA VAL A 33 8.92 -12.07 19.02
C VAL A 33 9.40 -10.96 19.97
N ILE A 34 8.65 -9.87 20.09
CA ILE A 34 8.98 -8.73 20.97
C ILE A 34 9.08 -9.22 22.42
N GLU A 35 8.02 -9.84 22.94
CA GLU A 35 7.97 -10.35 24.32
C GLU A 35 9.05 -11.39 24.63
N GLY A 36 9.43 -12.19 23.64
CA GLY A 36 10.48 -13.20 23.81
C GLY A 36 11.90 -12.62 23.76
N LEU A 37 12.11 -11.51 23.06
CA LEU A 37 13.42 -10.89 22.89
C LEU A 37 13.74 -9.83 23.95
N GLU A 38 12.76 -9.02 24.38
CA GLU A 38 12.98 -7.95 25.37
C GLU A 38 13.64 -8.41 26.67
N PRO A 39 13.24 -9.55 27.32
CA PRO A 39 13.91 -10.04 28.52
C PRO A 39 15.19 -10.83 28.22
N SER A 40 15.61 -10.97 26.97
CA SER A 40 16.77 -11.77 26.58
C SER A 40 18.08 -11.17 27.07
N ASN A 41 19.00 -12.03 27.51
CA ASN A 41 20.36 -11.67 27.87
C ASN A 41 21.33 -11.55 26.67
N GLN A 42 20.83 -11.68 25.45
CA GLN A 42 21.61 -11.48 24.23
C GLN A 42 22.02 -10.00 24.05
N SER A 43 23.04 -9.75 23.24
CA SER A 43 23.48 -8.37 23.00
C SER A 43 22.39 -7.55 22.30
N LYS A 44 22.24 -6.31 22.71
CA LYS A 44 21.30 -5.36 22.06
C LYS A 44 21.58 -5.23 20.58
N THR A 45 22.81 -5.19 20.14
CA THR A 45 23.19 -5.15 18.72
C THR A 45 22.59 -6.31 17.90
N TYR A 46 22.31 -7.43 18.55
CA TYR A 46 21.66 -8.58 17.91
C TYR A 46 20.14 -8.52 17.99
N ILE A 47 19.57 -8.21 19.17
CA ILE A 47 18.11 -8.27 19.39
C ILE A 47 17.37 -7.02 18.91
N ASP A 48 17.95 -5.81 19.08
CA ASP A 48 17.26 -4.55 18.75
C ASP A 48 16.80 -4.51 17.28
N PRO A 49 17.61 -4.91 16.28
CA PRO A 49 17.13 -4.95 14.90
C PRO A 49 15.99 -5.97 14.66
N LEU A 50 15.96 -7.08 15.41
CA LEU A 50 14.86 -8.06 15.29
C LEU A 50 13.56 -7.52 15.89
N ILE A 51 13.66 -6.80 17.01
CA ILE A 51 12.53 -6.08 17.60
C ILE A 51 12.06 -4.97 16.65
N GLY A 52 12.96 -4.22 16.05
CA GLY A 52 12.63 -3.20 15.05
C GLY A 52 11.89 -3.76 13.84
N GLU A 53 12.32 -4.90 13.30
CA GLU A 53 11.61 -5.58 12.22
C GLU A 53 10.21 -6.07 12.66
N ALA A 54 10.09 -6.60 13.88
CA ALA A 54 8.79 -7.01 14.43
C ALA A 54 7.85 -5.81 14.59
N LYS A 55 8.32 -4.68 15.11
CA LYS A 55 7.55 -3.43 15.22
C LYS A 55 7.15 -2.90 13.84
N PHE A 56 8.06 -2.88 12.87
CA PHE A 56 7.73 -2.53 11.48
C PHE A 56 6.58 -3.38 10.91
N LEU A 57 6.62 -4.70 11.10
CA LEU A 57 5.57 -5.60 10.62
C LEU A 57 4.25 -5.42 11.38
N ARG A 58 4.29 -5.07 12.67
CA ARG A 58 3.10 -4.72 13.45
C ARG A 58 2.45 -3.44 12.92
N ALA A 59 3.24 -2.42 12.71
CA ALA A 59 2.80 -1.15 12.11
C ALA A 59 2.17 -1.37 10.72
N LEU A 60 2.81 -2.16 9.86
CA LEU A 60 2.28 -2.51 8.54
C LEU A 60 0.93 -3.24 8.66
N SER A 61 0.80 -4.20 9.57
CA SER A 61 -0.46 -4.94 9.78
C SER A 61 -1.58 -4.00 10.27
N TYR A 62 -1.29 -3.11 11.22
CA TYR A 62 -2.27 -2.15 11.71
C TYR A 62 -2.65 -1.09 10.68
N LEU A 63 -1.72 -0.65 9.83
CA LEU A 63 -2.03 0.27 8.75
C LEU A 63 -3.10 -0.32 7.81
N TYR A 64 -2.97 -1.61 7.46
CA TYR A 64 -3.97 -2.28 6.63
C TYR A 64 -5.28 -2.56 7.39
N LEU A 65 -5.23 -2.93 8.66
CA LEU A 65 -6.43 -3.13 9.49
C LEU A 65 -7.23 -1.84 9.63
N VAL A 66 -6.61 -0.74 10.03
CA VAL A 66 -7.32 0.53 10.27
C VAL A 66 -7.88 1.11 8.97
N ASN A 67 -7.15 1.02 7.87
CA ASN A 67 -7.63 1.49 6.57
C ASN A 67 -8.70 0.58 5.95
N GLY A 68 -8.71 -0.71 6.29
CA GLY A 68 -9.74 -1.64 5.85
C GLY A 68 -11.02 -1.55 6.66
N PHE A 69 -10.91 -1.50 7.99
CA PHE A 69 -12.03 -1.70 8.91
C PHE A 69 -12.38 -0.47 9.76
N GLY A 70 -11.61 0.61 9.70
CA GLY A 70 -11.72 1.74 10.64
C GLY A 70 -11.23 1.35 12.03
N PRO A 71 -11.95 1.68 13.12
CA PRO A 71 -11.61 1.24 14.47
C PRO A 71 -11.43 -0.29 14.56
N VAL A 72 -10.37 -0.75 15.23
CA VAL A 72 -10.06 -2.18 15.42
C VAL A 72 -9.47 -2.43 16.81
N PRO A 73 -9.52 -3.64 17.38
CA PRO A 73 -8.81 -3.96 18.62
C PRO A 73 -7.30 -3.74 18.51
N LEU A 74 -6.72 -2.98 19.45
CA LEU A 74 -5.28 -2.78 19.52
C LEU A 74 -4.65 -3.84 20.42
N VAL A 75 -4.02 -4.83 19.80
CA VAL A 75 -3.38 -5.98 20.44
C VAL A 75 -1.87 -5.81 20.39
N THR A 76 -1.26 -5.47 21.53
CA THR A 76 0.20 -5.23 21.64
C THR A 76 0.92 -6.30 22.47
N GLN A 77 0.20 -7.33 22.92
CA GLN A 77 0.72 -8.43 23.72
C GLN A 77 0.04 -9.76 23.35
N THR A 78 0.57 -10.88 23.88
CA THR A 78 0.09 -12.23 23.54
C THR A 78 -0.84 -12.87 24.58
N ASP A 79 -1.00 -12.26 25.76
CA ASP A 79 -1.86 -12.81 26.79
C ASP A 79 -3.35 -12.77 26.38
N LEU A 80 -3.89 -13.95 26.09
CA LEU A 80 -5.28 -14.11 25.67
C LEU A 80 -6.29 -13.72 26.75
N THR A 81 -5.92 -13.74 28.04
CA THR A 81 -6.82 -13.31 29.11
C THR A 81 -7.11 -11.81 29.06
N VAL A 82 -6.20 -11.04 28.43
CA VAL A 82 -6.34 -9.62 28.19
C VAL A 82 -6.87 -9.34 26.80
N THR A 83 -6.33 -10.02 25.78
CA THR A 83 -6.51 -9.63 24.38
C THR A 83 -7.78 -10.19 23.72
N ALA A 84 -8.32 -11.33 24.23
CA ALA A 84 -9.44 -12.01 23.59
C ALA A 84 -10.75 -11.21 23.57
N SER A 85 -10.92 -10.22 24.46
CA SER A 85 -12.14 -9.43 24.59
C SER A 85 -11.93 -7.93 24.46
N LEU A 86 -10.81 -7.51 23.85
CA LEU A 86 -10.56 -6.08 23.61
C LEU A 86 -11.64 -5.48 22.70
N PRO A 87 -12.17 -4.31 23.03
CA PRO A 87 -13.03 -3.55 22.13
C PRO A 87 -12.24 -2.98 20.98
N ARG A 88 -12.94 -2.38 20.04
CA ARG A 88 -12.33 -1.58 18.97
C ARG A 88 -11.82 -0.27 19.53
N GLU A 89 -10.57 0.05 19.26
CA GLU A 89 -9.96 1.33 19.61
C GLU A 89 -10.21 2.38 18.52
N HIS A 90 -10.18 3.65 18.91
CA HIS A 90 -10.32 4.76 17.99
C HIS A 90 -9.16 4.79 16.98
N VAL A 91 -9.45 5.26 15.76
CA VAL A 91 -8.48 5.30 14.65
C VAL A 91 -7.21 6.03 15.04
N ASP A 92 -7.30 7.16 15.75
CA ASP A 92 -6.13 7.96 16.18
C ASP A 92 -5.21 7.20 17.14
N VAL A 93 -5.78 6.36 18.01
CA VAL A 93 -5.00 5.52 18.93
C VAL A 93 -4.22 4.47 18.16
N ILE A 94 -4.84 3.89 17.12
CA ILE A 94 -4.17 2.93 16.24
C ILE A 94 -3.02 3.60 15.47
N TYR A 95 -3.26 4.79 14.90
CA TYR A 95 -2.21 5.53 14.21
C TYR A 95 -1.07 5.95 15.13
N THR A 96 -1.37 6.34 16.39
CA THR A 96 -0.34 6.63 17.38
C THR A 96 0.57 5.43 17.61
N GLN A 97 0.01 4.22 17.74
CA GLN A 97 0.80 3.00 17.90
C GLN A 97 1.62 2.68 16.63
N ILE A 98 1.04 2.87 15.44
CA ILE A 98 1.76 2.67 14.17
C ILE A 98 2.98 3.59 14.09
N ILE A 99 2.80 4.87 14.40
CA ILE A 99 3.88 5.87 14.39
C ILE A 99 4.96 5.49 15.38
N GLN A 100 4.61 5.18 16.63
CA GLN A 100 5.57 4.78 17.65
C GLN A 100 6.37 3.54 17.24
N ASP A 101 5.71 2.52 16.69
CA ASP A 101 6.38 1.30 16.21
C ASP A 101 7.39 1.59 15.09
N LEU A 102 7.06 2.52 14.18
CA LEU A 102 7.93 2.89 13.07
C LEU A 102 9.09 3.78 13.52
N GLU A 103 8.87 4.71 14.44
CA GLU A 103 9.93 5.54 15.04
C GLU A 103 10.92 4.66 15.80
N ASP A 104 10.44 3.76 16.65
CA ASP A 104 11.30 2.79 17.35
C ASP A 104 12.08 1.90 16.36
N ALA A 105 11.46 1.51 15.24
CA ALA A 105 12.11 0.73 14.21
C ALA A 105 13.23 1.52 13.50
N ILE A 106 13.02 2.81 13.21
CA ILE A 106 14.04 3.68 12.59
C ILE A 106 15.30 3.75 13.45
N GLU A 107 15.16 3.82 14.78
CA GLU A 107 16.28 3.94 15.71
C GLU A 107 17.21 2.71 15.73
N VAL A 108 16.64 1.51 15.50
CA VAL A 108 17.37 0.25 15.71
C VAL A 108 17.66 -0.55 14.45
N LEU A 109 16.97 -0.26 13.35
CA LEU A 109 17.19 -0.96 12.09
C LEU A 109 18.44 -0.46 11.36
N PRO A 110 19.13 -1.33 10.59
CA PRO A 110 20.27 -0.90 9.79
C PRO A 110 19.85 0.09 8.70
N ALA A 111 20.74 1.07 8.41
CA ALA A 111 20.52 2.06 7.36
C ALA A 111 20.99 1.60 5.95
N ASN A 112 21.34 0.32 5.79
CA ASN A 112 21.75 -0.24 4.50
C ASN A 112 21.44 -1.73 4.42
N PHE A 113 21.70 -2.34 3.28
CA PHE A 113 21.42 -3.75 3.01
C PHE A 113 22.61 -4.69 3.22
N GLU A 114 23.76 -4.22 3.70
CA GLU A 114 24.98 -5.03 3.83
C GLU A 114 24.76 -6.25 4.74
N LYS A 115 24.09 -6.05 5.88
CA LYS A 115 23.72 -7.13 6.81
C LYS A 115 22.85 -8.21 6.16
N TYR A 116 22.16 -7.88 5.09
CA TYR A 116 21.25 -8.76 4.36
C TYR A 116 21.83 -9.23 3.01
N GLY A 117 23.15 -9.11 2.83
CA GLY A 117 23.83 -9.52 1.61
C GLY A 117 23.41 -8.71 0.37
N GLY A 118 23.04 -7.46 0.56
CA GLY A 118 22.56 -6.56 -0.49
C GLY A 118 21.10 -6.78 -0.90
N GLN A 119 20.40 -7.73 -0.26
CA GLN A 119 19.00 -8.02 -0.57
C GLN A 119 18.03 -7.06 0.12
N ARG A 120 17.01 -6.63 -0.61
CA ARG A 120 15.98 -5.68 -0.15
C ARG A 120 14.77 -6.38 0.51
N THR A 121 15.00 -7.53 1.13
CA THR A 121 13.94 -8.44 1.61
C THR A 121 13.69 -8.37 3.11
N ARG A 122 14.40 -7.48 3.79
CA ARG A 122 14.20 -7.21 5.22
C ARG A 122 14.12 -5.71 5.45
N ALA A 123 13.38 -5.32 6.50
CA ALA A 123 13.22 -3.91 6.81
C ALA A 123 14.55 -3.26 7.23
N THR A 124 14.75 -2.05 6.72
CA THR A 124 15.82 -1.11 7.10
C THR A 124 15.19 0.13 7.73
N SER A 125 15.97 1.02 8.32
CA SER A 125 15.47 2.31 8.79
C SER A 125 14.80 3.10 7.66
N TRP A 126 15.29 2.97 6.43
CA TRP A 126 14.66 3.57 5.23
C TRP A 126 13.30 2.97 4.90
N ALA A 127 13.11 1.67 5.11
CA ALA A 127 11.79 1.05 4.94
C ALA A 127 10.81 1.57 6.01
N ALA A 128 11.26 1.76 7.24
CA ALA A 128 10.44 2.33 8.30
C ALA A 128 10.09 3.80 8.02
N SER A 129 11.06 4.62 7.57
CA SER A 129 10.80 6.01 7.15
C SER A 129 9.85 6.09 5.94
N ALA A 130 10.00 5.21 4.96
CA ALA A 130 9.12 5.16 3.80
C ALA A 130 7.67 4.81 4.18
N LEU A 131 7.49 3.85 5.09
CA LEU A 131 6.17 3.49 5.61
C LEU A 131 5.58 4.62 6.46
N LEU A 132 6.42 5.28 7.26
CA LEU A 132 6.03 6.42 8.08
C LEU A 132 5.60 7.62 7.22
N ALA A 133 6.27 7.86 6.09
CA ALA A 133 5.83 8.87 5.10
C ALA A 133 4.42 8.58 4.59
N ARG A 134 4.09 7.32 4.26
CA ARG A 134 2.73 6.89 3.86
C ARG A 134 1.73 7.07 5.01
N VAL A 135 2.12 6.74 6.24
CA VAL A 135 1.27 6.92 7.43
C VAL A 135 0.92 8.39 7.64
N PHE A 136 1.91 9.27 7.63
CA PHE A 136 1.70 10.71 7.78
C PHE A 136 0.88 11.30 6.63
N LEU A 137 1.07 10.83 5.39
CA LEU A 137 0.21 11.19 4.27
C LEU A 137 -1.26 10.84 4.54
N TYR A 138 -1.53 9.67 5.14
CA TYR A 138 -2.91 9.20 5.39
C TYR A 138 -3.60 9.91 6.54
N ILE A 139 -2.85 10.47 7.49
CA ILE A 139 -3.39 11.29 8.59
C ILE A 139 -3.24 12.80 8.33
N GLU A 140 -2.83 13.19 7.11
CA GLU A 140 -2.72 14.58 6.67
C GLU A 140 -1.67 15.42 7.43
N ASP A 141 -0.68 14.77 8.03
CA ASP A 141 0.51 15.47 8.56
C ASP A 141 1.51 15.69 7.41
N TRP A 142 1.26 16.74 6.64
CA TRP A 142 1.98 17.03 5.39
C TRP A 142 3.46 17.29 5.61
N GLU A 143 3.83 17.97 6.69
CA GLU A 143 5.23 18.27 7.00
C GLU A 143 6.01 16.99 7.33
N SER A 144 5.44 16.12 8.17
CA SER A 144 6.05 14.85 8.53
C SER A 144 6.08 13.89 7.33
N ALA A 145 5.04 13.87 6.48
CA ALA A 145 5.02 13.08 5.24
C ALA A 145 6.14 13.54 4.28
N PHE A 146 6.28 14.85 4.07
CA PHE A 146 7.33 15.43 3.26
C PHE A 146 8.72 15.05 3.79
N ASN A 147 8.99 15.29 5.07
CA ASN A 147 10.31 15.06 5.67
C ASN A 147 10.75 13.61 5.59
N ASN A 148 9.86 12.67 5.90
CA ASN A 148 10.16 11.23 5.84
C ASN A 148 10.35 10.74 4.40
N ALA A 149 9.57 11.19 3.44
CA ALA A 149 9.76 10.86 2.03
C ALA A 149 11.07 11.45 1.50
N ASN A 150 11.35 12.71 1.82
CA ASN A 150 12.56 13.43 1.41
C ASN A 150 13.83 12.72 1.92
N ALA A 151 13.85 12.29 3.18
CA ALA A 151 15.01 11.60 3.75
C ALA A 151 15.42 10.35 2.95
N VAL A 152 14.44 9.58 2.47
CA VAL A 152 14.71 8.39 1.65
C VAL A 152 15.12 8.76 0.23
N ILE A 153 14.47 9.76 -0.37
CA ILE A 153 14.75 10.22 -1.75
C ILE A 153 16.19 10.76 -1.88
N GLU A 154 16.68 11.42 -0.84
CA GLU A 154 18.03 12.00 -0.84
C GLU A 154 19.15 10.96 -0.75
N ASP A 155 18.88 9.72 -0.33
CA ASP A 155 19.90 8.65 -0.34
C ASP A 155 20.05 8.02 -1.74
N THR A 156 20.59 8.79 -2.64
CA THR A 156 20.84 8.39 -4.05
C THR A 156 21.89 7.30 -4.21
N ASN A 157 22.62 6.95 -3.15
CA ASN A 157 23.56 5.82 -3.15
C ASN A 157 22.82 4.48 -3.04
N LEU A 158 21.70 4.45 -2.33
CA LEU A 158 20.92 3.24 -2.09
C LEU A 158 19.72 3.13 -3.03
N PHE A 159 19.12 4.24 -3.42
CA PHE A 159 17.86 4.26 -4.15
C PHE A 159 17.93 5.11 -5.42
N SER A 160 17.38 4.60 -6.50
CA SER A 160 17.16 5.34 -7.74
C SER A 160 15.94 4.77 -8.45
N LEU A 161 15.22 5.61 -9.19
CA LEU A 161 14.16 5.09 -10.07
C LEU A 161 14.79 4.17 -11.11
N GLU A 162 14.19 3.01 -11.28
CA GLU A 162 14.62 2.04 -12.30
C GLU A 162 14.29 2.60 -13.70
N PRO A 163 15.31 2.88 -14.52
CA PRO A 163 15.08 3.49 -15.85
C PRO A 163 14.38 2.54 -16.83
N ASP A 164 14.56 1.25 -16.63
CA ASP A 164 13.91 0.20 -17.41
C ASP A 164 12.66 -0.29 -16.65
N LEU A 165 11.49 0.10 -17.14
CA LEU A 165 10.20 -0.25 -16.53
C LEU A 165 10.00 -1.77 -16.37
N GLU A 166 10.64 -2.58 -17.21
CA GLU A 166 10.59 -4.04 -17.11
C GLU A 166 11.33 -4.59 -15.89
N LYS A 167 12.21 -3.79 -15.27
CA LYS A 167 13.00 -4.18 -14.11
C LYS A 167 12.47 -3.68 -12.78
N VAL A 168 11.48 -2.81 -12.76
CA VAL A 168 10.93 -2.21 -11.53
C VAL A 168 10.51 -3.28 -10.52
N PHE A 169 9.88 -4.36 -10.99
CA PHE A 169 9.32 -5.42 -10.13
C PHE A 169 10.23 -6.64 -9.96
N LEU A 170 11.46 -6.58 -10.50
CA LEU A 170 12.44 -7.64 -10.31
C LEU A 170 13.03 -7.63 -8.90
N ALA A 171 13.53 -8.79 -8.48
CA ALA A 171 14.28 -8.92 -7.26
C ALA A 171 15.46 -7.95 -7.22
N ASN A 172 15.61 -7.24 -6.09
CA ASN A 172 16.67 -6.27 -5.85
C ASN A 172 16.73 -5.08 -6.84
N SER A 173 15.58 -4.72 -7.45
CA SER A 173 15.44 -3.47 -8.19
C SER A 173 15.96 -2.27 -7.35
N GLN A 174 16.68 -1.35 -7.98
CA GLN A 174 17.21 -0.14 -7.30
C GLN A 174 16.10 0.79 -6.80
N GLU A 175 14.90 0.66 -7.34
CA GLU A 175 13.71 1.38 -6.91
C GLU A 175 13.06 0.77 -5.66
N GLY A 176 13.28 -0.53 -5.40
CA GLY A 176 12.69 -1.22 -4.26
C GLY A 176 13.32 -0.78 -2.94
N ILE A 177 12.50 -0.34 -1.99
CA ILE A 177 12.92 -0.04 -0.62
C ILE A 177 12.74 -1.27 0.27
N LEU A 178 11.62 -1.96 0.10
CA LEU A 178 11.33 -3.25 0.74
C LEU A 178 10.58 -4.16 -0.22
N GLN A 179 11.02 -5.41 -0.29
CA GLN A 179 10.42 -6.45 -1.11
C GLN A 179 10.10 -7.69 -0.28
N PHE A 180 8.95 -8.33 -0.54
CA PHE A 180 8.66 -9.64 0.05
C PHE A 180 8.96 -10.76 -0.95
N VAL A 181 9.74 -11.73 -0.46
CA VAL A 181 10.05 -12.95 -1.21
C VAL A 181 8.84 -13.88 -1.21
N PRO A 182 8.47 -14.49 -2.33
CA PRO A 182 7.44 -15.52 -2.35
C PRO A 182 7.79 -16.67 -1.39
N ALA A 183 6.88 -17.04 -0.50
CA ALA A 183 7.10 -18.09 0.49
C ALA A 183 7.24 -19.49 -0.15
N PHE A 184 6.56 -19.71 -1.25
CA PHE A 184 6.53 -20.99 -1.97
C PHE A 184 6.55 -20.74 -3.47
N SER A 185 7.37 -21.49 -4.20
CA SER A 185 7.41 -21.51 -5.66
C SER A 185 8.07 -20.33 -6.37
N SER A 186 8.07 -20.46 -7.65
CA SER A 186 8.69 -19.56 -8.61
C SER A 186 7.81 -18.37 -9.02
N SER A 187 6.56 -18.28 -8.58
CA SER A 187 5.65 -17.17 -8.90
C SER A 187 5.13 -16.49 -7.65
N ILE A 188 4.97 -15.18 -7.73
CA ILE A 188 4.29 -14.40 -6.70
C ILE A 188 2.77 -14.46 -6.91
N TRP A 189 2.02 -14.31 -5.83
CA TRP A 189 0.55 -14.32 -5.89
C TRP A 189 -0.01 -13.26 -6.86
N MET A 190 0.64 -12.10 -6.94
CA MET A 190 0.25 -11.00 -7.83
C MET A 190 0.26 -11.42 -9.31
N SER A 191 1.33 -12.09 -9.77
CA SER A 191 1.40 -12.55 -11.16
C SER A 191 0.37 -13.65 -11.44
N SER A 192 0.19 -14.61 -10.54
CA SER A 192 -0.80 -15.67 -10.73
C SER A 192 -2.25 -15.18 -10.71
N THR A 193 -2.50 -14.01 -10.10
CA THR A 193 -3.83 -13.43 -10.00
C THR A 193 -4.14 -12.48 -11.15
N PHE A 194 -3.21 -11.59 -11.49
CA PHE A 194 -3.45 -10.48 -12.40
C PHE A 194 -2.91 -10.67 -13.81
N TYR A 195 -1.86 -11.49 -13.98
CA TYR A 195 -1.36 -11.81 -15.32
C TYR A 195 -2.23 -12.89 -15.97
N PRO A 196 -2.72 -12.70 -17.20
CA PRO A 196 -3.64 -13.65 -17.84
C PRO A 196 -2.92 -14.96 -18.15
N SER A 197 -3.50 -16.09 -17.71
CA SER A 197 -2.98 -17.43 -18.01
C SER A 197 -3.98 -18.30 -18.79
N PHE A 198 -5.23 -18.38 -18.31
CA PHE A 198 -6.27 -19.22 -18.89
C PHE A 198 -7.66 -18.56 -18.96
N SER A 199 -7.81 -17.38 -18.34
CA SER A 199 -9.10 -16.67 -18.28
C SER A 199 -8.90 -15.17 -18.15
N ALA A 200 -9.85 -14.38 -18.63
CA ALA A 200 -9.86 -12.93 -18.54
C ALA A 200 -10.41 -12.45 -17.17
N ASN A 201 -9.87 -12.97 -16.07
CA ASN A 201 -10.21 -12.50 -14.73
C ASN A 201 -9.44 -11.20 -14.42
N TYR A 202 -10.01 -10.29 -13.64
CA TYR A 202 -9.35 -9.05 -13.17
C TYR A 202 -8.86 -8.13 -14.30
N VAL A 203 -9.72 -7.83 -15.22
CA VAL A 203 -9.49 -6.90 -16.32
C VAL A 203 -9.34 -5.48 -15.80
N LEU A 204 -8.38 -4.73 -16.34
CA LEU A 204 -8.22 -3.31 -16.07
C LEU A 204 -9.38 -2.51 -16.68
N ARG A 205 -9.87 -1.53 -15.95
CA ARG A 205 -10.99 -0.71 -16.39
C ARG A 205 -10.56 0.40 -17.36
N ASP A 206 -11.49 0.81 -18.22
CA ASP A 206 -11.29 1.89 -19.20
C ASP A 206 -10.83 3.20 -18.56
N GLY A 207 -11.31 3.51 -17.35
CA GLY A 207 -10.88 4.70 -16.60
C GLY A 207 -9.39 4.73 -16.28
N LEU A 208 -8.77 3.58 -15.98
CA LEU A 208 -7.32 3.49 -15.84
C LEU A 208 -6.62 3.54 -17.19
N LEU A 209 -7.14 2.82 -18.19
CA LEU A 209 -6.51 2.77 -19.52
C LEU A 209 -6.49 4.14 -20.19
N SER A 210 -7.53 4.94 -20.01
CA SER A 210 -7.61 6.30 -20.53
C SER A 210 -6.77 7.31 -19.76
N SER A 211 -6.26 6.96 -18.58
CA SER A 211 -5.35 7.80 -17.81
C SER A 211 -3.91 7.76 -18.36
N PHE A 212 -3.56 6.75 -19.17
CA PHE A 212 -2.25 6.72 -19.82
C PHE A 212 -2.22 7.69 -20.99
N GLU A 213 -1.31 8.64 -20.93
CA GLU A 213 -1.09 9.61 -22.01
C GLU A 213 -0.45 8.94 -23.25
N ALA A 214 -0.59 9.57 -24.40
CA ALA A 214 0.08 9.09 -25.62
C ALA A 214 1.61 9.09 -25.42
N GLY A 215 2.24 7.94 -25.62
CA GLY A 215 3.67 7.74 -25.41
C GLY A 215 4.08 7.35 -23.99
N ASP A 216 3.13 7.15 -23.09
CA ASP A 216 3.41 6.62 -21.74
C ASP A 216 3.89 5.16 -21.84
N LYS A 217 5.19 4.98 -21.61
CA LYS A 217 5.84 3.65 -21.69
C LYS A 217 5.32 2.66 -20.64
N ARG A 218 4.67 3.12 -19.58
CA ARG A 218 4.06 2.23 -18.57
C ARG A 218 2.89 1.44 -19.15
N ARG A 219 2.15 2.01 -20.14
CA ARG A 219 1.09 1.30 -20.84
C ARG A 219 1.66 0.06 -21.54
N ASP A 220 2.78 0.19 -22.21
CA ASP A 220 3.41 -0.92 -22.93
C ASP A 220 4.12 -1.91 -21.99
N ALA A 221 4.78 -1.40 -20.94
CA ALA A 221 5.56 -2.23 -20.04
C ALA A 221 4.71 -2.98 -19.01
N TRP A 222 3.59 -2.38 -18.52
CA TRP A 222 2.84 -2.86 -17.35
C TRP A 222 1.41 -3.28 -17.65
N VAL A 223 0.99 -3.20 -18.90
CA VAL A 223 -0.34 -3.69 -19.33
C VAL A 223 -0.17 -4.65 -20.48
N ILE A 224 -0.84 -5.79 -20.41
CA ILE A 224 -0.91 -6.78 -21.49
C ILE A 224 -2.34 -6.90 -21.99
N ASP A 225 -2.52 -6.81 -23.28
CA ASP A 225 -3.81 -7.04 -23.96
C ASP A 225 -3.94 -8.54 -24.24
N TYR A 226 -4.82 -9.20 -23.50
CA TYR A 226 -5.09 -10.62 -23.64
C TYR A 226 -6.29 -10.82 -24.55
N GLU A 227 -6.05 -11.41 -25.72
CA GLU A 227 -7.11 -11.71 -26.68
C GLU A 227 -7.68 -13.11 -26.45
N THR A 228 -8.99 -13.19 -26.26
CA THR A 228 -9.73 -14.46 -26.20
C THR A 228 -11.12 -14.30 -26.79
N GLN A 229 -11.58 -15.29 -27.57
CA GLN A 229 -12.90 -15.31 -28.24
C GLN A 229 -13.15 -14.09 -29.15
N GLY A 230 -12.11 -13.46 -29.67
CA GLY A 230 -12.20 -12.27 -30.53
C GLY A 230 -12.39 -10.95 -29.77
N GLU A 231 -12.27 -10.97 -28.46
CA GLU A 231 -12.32 -9.79 -27.59
C GLU A 231 -10.96 -9.58 -26.91
N ILE A 232 -10.62 -8.32 -26.64
CA ILE A 232 -9.37 -7.93 -25.97
C ILE A 232 -9.69 -7.54 -24.52
N PHE A 233 -8.94 -8.15 -23.61
CA PHE A 233 -9.04 -7.93 -22.16
C PHE A 233 -7.70 -7.42 -21.64
N PRO A 234 -7.55 -6.13 -21.26
CA PRO A 234 -6.31 -5.59 -20.72
C PRO A 234 -6.12 -6.03 -19.28
N HIS A 235 -4.92 -6.53 -18.97
CA HIS A 235 -4.52 -7.01 -17.64
C HIS A 235 -3.25 -6.33 -17.15
N SER A 236 -3.04 -6.33 -15.83
CA SER A 236 -1.76 -5.89 -15.26
C SER A 236 -0.64 -6.87 -15.57
N ALA A 237 0.45 -6.35 -16.12
CA ALA A 237 1.68 -7.06 -16.40
C ALA A 237 2.87 -6.53 -15.58
N LYS A 238 2.62 -5.89 -14.43
CA LYS A 238 3.69 -5.46 -13.51
C LYS A 238 4.49 -6.64 -12.98
N TYR A 239 3.81 -7.77 -12.75
CA TYR A 239 4.41 -9.04 -12.40
C TYR A 239 4.08 -10.05 -13.48
N LYS A 240 5.09 -10.59 -14.14
CA LYS A 240 4.97 -11.43 -15.35
C LYS A 240 5.36 -12.87 -15.12
N ARG A 241 6.03 -13.16 -13.99
CA ARG A 241 6.49 -14.51 -13.69
C ARG A 241 5.35 -15.41 -13.29
N THR A 242 4.94 -16.25 -14.20
CA THR A 242 3.99 -17.33 -13.96
C THR A 242 4.73 -18.67 -13.92
N TYR A 243 4.02 -19.75 -13.55
CA TYR A 243 4.55 -21.10 -13.64
C TYR A 243 5.03 -21.46 -15.06
N SER A 244 4.39 -20.88 -16.07
CA SER A 244 4.72 -21.08 -17.50
C SER A 244 5.81 -20.14 -18.02
N ASN A 245 6.16 -19.06 -17.30
CA ASN A 245 7.22 -18.12 -17.67
C ASN A 245 8.15 -17.85 -16.48
N PRO A 246 9.13 -18.73 -16.18
CA PRO A 246 10.01 -18.59 -15.03
C PRO A 246 11.23 -17.69 -15.24
N SER A 247 11.29 -16.91 -16.33
CA SER A 247 12.52 -16.30 -16.85
C SER A 247 13.14 -15.18 -16.00
N ALA A 248 12.40 -14.60 -15.05
CA ALA A 248 12.92 -13.56 -14.15
C ALA A 248 12.57 -13.84 -12.69
N VAL A 249 13.41 -13.40 -11.77
CA VAL A 249 13.09 -13.45 -10.32
C VAL A 249 12.39 -12.15 -9.95
N GLU A 250 11.12 -12.24 -9.62
CA GLU A 250 10.30 -11.14 -9.16
C GLU A 250 10.06 -11.27 -7.65
N TYR A 251 10.11 -10.13 -6.94
CA TYR A 251 9.71 -10.03 -5.55
C TYR A 251 8.58 -9.01 -5.42
N ASN A 252 7.69 -9.23 -4.47
CA ASN A 252 6.58 -8.31 -4.25
C ASN A 252 7.10 -6.97 -3.67
N GLN A 253 7.01 -5.90 -4.46
CA GLN A 253 7.37 -4.55 -4.03
C GLN A 253 6.40 -4.07 -2.95
N VAL A 254 6.89 -3.89 -1.72
CA VAL A 254 6.09 -3.39 -0.59
C VAL A 254 6.16 -1.88 -0.51
N LEU A 255 7.38 -1.36 -0.67
CA LEU A 255 7.71 0.06 -0.67
C LEU A 255 8.70 0.32 -1.80
N ARG A 256 8.45 1.33 -2.61
CA ARG A 256 9.31 1.71 -3.72
C ARG A 256 9.43 3.23 -3.88
N LEU A 257 10.55 3.66 -4.43
CA LEU A 257 10.95 5.07 -4.46
C LEU A 257 9.95 5.99 -5.20
N SER A 258 9.34 5.51 -6.28
CA SER A 258 8.36 6.33 -7.02
C SER A 258 7.14 6.70 -6.20
N GLU A 259 6.71 5.83 -5.28
CA GLU A 259 5.65 6.19 -4.33
C GLU A 259 6.08 7.37 -3.44
N LEU A 260 7.34 7.40 -3.00
CA LEU A 260 7.83 8.48 -2.14
C LEU A 260 7.91 9.83 -2.88
N TYR A 261 8.27 9.83 -4.16
CA TYR A 261 8.13 11.03 -4.98
C TYR A 261 6.68 11.53 -5.02
N LEU A 262 5.71 10.63 -5.16
CA LEU A 262 4.30 10.98 -5.21
C LEU A 262 3.73 11.36 -3.83
N ILE A 263 4.24 10.80 -2.73
CA ILE A 263 3.94 11.24 -1.37
C ILE A 263 4.47 12.67 -1.15
N ARG A 264 5.74 12.91 -1.51
CA ARG A 264 6.36 14.23 -1.34
C ARG A 264 5.69 15.28 -2.24
N ALA A 265 5.28 14.92 -3.45
CA ALA A 265 4.52 15.80 -4.34
C ALA A 265 3.18 16.24 -3.72
N GLU A 266 2.41 15.29 -3.16
CA GLU A 266 1.14 15.59 -2.52
C GLU A 266 1.33 16.43 -1.25
N ALA A 267 2.29 16.07 -0.40
CA ALA A 267 2.64 16.86 0.77
C ALA A 267 3.08 18.28 0.40
N SER A 268 3.94 18.44 -0.61
CA SER A 268 4.38 19.74 -1.11
C SER A 268 3.21 20.61 -1.62
N MET A 269 2.24 19.98 -2.28
CA MET A 269 1.03 20.70 -2.71
C MET A 269 0.27 21.29 -1.52
N HIS A 270 0.05 20.50 -0.48
CA HIS A 270 -0.66 20.96 0.72
C HIS A 270 0.14 22.01 1.52
N LEU A 271 1.46 21.97 1.44
CA LEU A 271 2.36 22.96 2.03
C LEU A 271 2.51 24.24 1.16
N GLY A 272 1.81 24.33 0.01
CA GLY A 272 1.88 25.49 -0.90
C GLY A 272 3.12 25.51 -1.79
N MET A 273 3.92 24.45 -1.83
CA MET A 273 5.15 24.33 -2.62
C MET A 273 4.84 23.69 -3.99
N PHE A 274 4.04 24.35 -4.81
CA PHE A 274 3.49 23.78 -6.06
C PHE A 274 4.57 23.43 -7.08
N GLN A 275 5.64 24.23 -7.16
CA GLN A 275 6.74 23.95 -8.08
C GLN A 275 7.51 22.69 -7.69
N ASP A 276 7.72 22.46 -6.41
CA ASP A 276 8.39 21.25 -5.89
C ASP A 276 7.50 20.03 -6.12
N ALA A 277 6.20 20.14 -5.89
CA ALA A 277 5.24 19.08 -6.16
C ALA A 277 5.29 18.62 -7.63
N VAL A 278 5.25 19.56 -8.57
CA VAL A 278 5.33 19.22 -10.00
C VAL A 278 6.71 18.71 -10.39
N SER A 279 7.77 19.17 -9.72
CA SER A 279 9.12 18.65 -9.95
C SER A 279 9.19 17.15 -9.63
N ASP A 280 8.58 16.71 -8.54
CA ASP A 280 8.52 15.30 -8.15
C ASP A 280 7.66 14.47 -9.11
N ILE A 281 6.50 14.98 -9.53
CA ILE A 281 5.68 14.36 -10.57
C ILE A 281 6.52 14.19 -11.85
N ASN A 282 7.24 15.21 -12.26
CA ASN A 282 8.06 15.22 -13.47
C ASN A 282 9.23 14.21 -13.42
N VAL A 283 9.74 13.87 -12.24
CA VAL A 283 10.73 12.81 -12.10
C VAL A 283 10.13 11.46 -12.52
N VAL A 284 8.93 11.14 -12.05
CA VAL A 284 8.20 9.91 -12.40
C VAL A 284 7.80 9.90 -13.87
N ARG A 285 7.25 11.01 -14.37
CA ARG A 285 6.86 11.20 -15.77
C ARG A 285 8.02 11.03 -16.75
N LYS A 286 9.16 11.62 -16.44
CA LYS A 286 10.38 11.49 -17.28
C LYS A 286 10.81 10.03 -17.40
N ARG A 287 10.77 9.26 -16.34
CA ARG A 287 11.05 7.82 -16.38
C ARG A 287 10.03 7.09 -17.28
N ALA A 288 8.75 7.49 -17.24
CA ALA A 288 7.68 6.97 -18.08
C ALA A 288 7.79 7.40 -19.55
N GLY A 289 8.73 8.29 -19.88
CA GLY A 289 8.93 8.80 -21.24
C GLY A 289 8.01 9.95 -21.64
N LEU A 290 7.38 10.59 -20.66
CA LEU A 290 6.46 11.72 -20.85
C LEU A 290 7.17 13.06 -20.70
N ASP A 291 6.62 14.07 -21.35
CA ASP A 291 7.07 15.45 -21.22
C ASP A 291 6.79 16.01 -19.81
N ALA A 292 7.62 16.96 -19.40
CA ALA A 292 7.44 17.65 -18.14
C ALA A 292 6.21 18.57 -18.16
N LEU A 293 5.47 18.57 -17.06
CA LEU A 293 4.36 19.49 -16.83
C LEU A 293 4.87 20.80 -16.20
N ALA A 294 4.16 21.90 -16.46
CA ALA A 294 4.31 23.13 -15.70
C ALA A 294 3.44 23.09 -14.43
N ALA A 295 3.89 23.76 -13.37
CA ALA A 295 3.10 23.87 -12.17
C ALA A 295 1.86 24.73 -12.42
N PRO A 296 0.66 24.24 -12.07
CA PRO A 296 -0.55 25.05 -12.15
C PRO A 296 -0.57 26.11 -11.05
N ASP A 297 -1.40 27.13 -11.25
CA ASP A 297 -1.50 28.25 -10.31
C ASP A 297 -2.43 27.99 -9.12
N ASN A 298 -3.06 26.82 -9.07
CA ASN A 298 -4.00 26.48 -8.02
C ASN A 298 -3.90 25.01 -7.59
N GLN A 299 -4.32 24.74 -6.36
CA GLN A 299 -4.25 23.42 -5.73
C GLN A 299 -5.16 22.39 -6.41
N HIS A 300 -6.32 22.80 -6.91
CA HIS A 300 -7.28 21.91 -7.54
C HIS A 300 -6.68 21.22 -8.79
N ASP A 301 -6.10 22.01 -9.69
CA ASP A 301 -5.48 21.48 -10.90
C ASP A 301 -4.25 20.61 -10.57
N LEU A 302 -3.49 21.00 -9.54
CA LEU A 302 -2.35 20.22 -9.07
C LEU A 302 -2.79 18.89 -8.49
N MET A 303 -3.90 18.85 -7.73
CA MET A 303 -4.48 17.61 -7.22
C MET A 303 -4.89 16.64 -8.34
N ILE A 304 -5.44 17.17 -9.45
CA ILE A 304 -5.75 16.35 -10.64
C ILE A 304 -4.48 15.71 -11.22
N LEU A 305 -3.38 16.47 -11.31
CA LEU A 305 -2.10 15.91 -11.78
C LEU A 305 -1.57 14.81 -10.85
N ILE A 306 -1.64 15.03 -9.54
CA ILE A 306 -1.23 14.03 -8.53
C ILE A 306 -2.11 12.78 -8.63
N GLU A 307 -3.43 12.93 -8.70
CA GLU A 307 -4.36 11.80 -8.82
C GLU A 307 -4.04 10.96 -10.06
N ASN A 308 -3.84 11.61 -11.21
CA ASN A 308 -3.55 10.93 -12.47
C ASN A 308 -2.21 10.18 -12.40
N GLU A 309 -1.16 10.83 -11.89
CA GLU A 309 0.16 10.21 -11.80
C GLU A 309 0.17 9.04 -10.82
N ARG A 310 -0.48 9.18 -9.64
CA ARG A 310 -0.63 8.08 -8.69
C ARG A 310 -1.45 6.93 -9.27
N ASN A 311 -2.50 7.21 -10.04
CA ASN A 311 -3.34 6.20 -10.67
C ASN A 311 -2.57 5.38 -11.71
N THR A 312 -1.77 6.02 -12.58
CA THR A 312 -1.00 5.34 -13.62
C THR A 312 0.27 4.69 -13.10
N GLU A 313 0.87 5.22 -12.03
CA GLU A 313 2.08 4.67 -11.44
C GLU A 313 1.81 3.51 -10.49
N LEU A 314 0.80 3.63 -9.62
CA LEU A 314 0.59 2.74 -8.47
C LEU A 314 -0.60 1.76 -8.66
N PHE A 315 -1.14 1.61 -9.87
CA PHE A 315 -2.26 0.69 -10.09
C PHE A 315 -1.89 -0.76 -9.73
N VAL A 316 -2.85 -1.49 -9.19
CA VAL A 316 -2.71 -2.90 -8.76
C VAL A 316 -1.57 -3.09 -7.74
N GLU A 317 -1.25 -2.08 -6.95
CA GLU A 317 -0.27 -2.18 -5.86
C GLU A 317 -0.92 -1.81 -4.53
N TRP A 318 -0.81 -2.68 -3.53
CA TRP A 318 -1.07 -2.46 -2.09
C TRP A 318 -2.33 -1.66 -1.73
N GLY A 319 -3.32 -1.57 -2.62
CA GLY A 319 -4.57 -0.85 -2.37
C GLY A 319 -4.44 0.68 -2.45
N HIS A 320 -3.35 1.24 -2.99
CA HIS A 320 -3.13 2.68 -3.06
C HIS A 320 -4.32 3.43 -3.62
N ARG A 321 -4.86 3.03 -4.78
CA ARG A 321 -6.01 3.72 -5.39
C ARG A 321 -7.23 3.75 -4.47
N TRP A 322 -7.52 2.64 -3.76
CA TRP A 322 -8.65 2.57 -2.84
C TRP A 322 -8.47 3.49 -1.64
N PHE A 323 -7.29 3.50 -1.03
CA PHE A 323 -7.02 4.34 0.13
C PHE A 323 -6.95 5.82 -0.24
N ASP A 324 -6.42 6.15 -1.41
CA ASP A 324 -6.42 7.51 -1.95
C ASP A 324 -7.84 8.03 -2.18
N LEU A 325 -8.71 7.27 -2.84
CA LEU A 325 -10.10 7.64 -3.06
C LEU A 325 -10.88 7.89 -1.76
N LYS A 326 -10.57 7.16 -0.71
CA LYS A 326 -11.25 7.30 0.59
C LYS A 326 -10.83 8.53 1.37
N ARG A 327 -9.54 8.91 1.29
CA ARG A 327 -8.97 10.02 2.06
C ARG A 327 -9.01 11.36 1.34
N TRP A 328 -9.03 11.36 0.02
CA TRP A 328 -9.11 12.60 -0.75
C TRP A 328 -10.51 13.19 -0.72
N PRO A 329 -10.62 14.53 -0.66
CA PRO A 329 -11.89 15.20 -0.94
C PRO A 329 -12.28 15.03 -2.40
N GLY A 330 -13.57 15.11 -2.68
CA GLY A 330 -14.07 15.15 -4.05
C GLY A 330 -13.53 16.37 -4.80
N LEU A 331 -13.26 16.22 -6.09
CA LEU A 331 -12.74 17.33 -6.91
C LEU A 331 -13.82 18.35 -7.27
N ASN A 332 -15.06 17.90 -7.50
CA ASN A 332 -16.19 18.78 -7.79
C ASN A 332 -16.96 19.17 -6.52
N ASP A 333 -16.99 18.30 -5.53
CA ASP A 333 -17.61 18.54 -4.21
C ASP A 333 -16.66 18.12 -3.08
N PRO A 334 -15.87 19.05 -2.52
CA PRO A 334 -14.94 18.74 -1.43
C PRO A 334 -15.59 18.35 -0.10
N SER A 335 -16.92 18.40 0.01
CA SER A 335 -17.65 17.98 1.23
C SER A 335 -17.83 16.48 1.35
N ILE A 336 -17.55 15.73 0.27
CA ILE A 336 -17.59 14.26 0.22
C ILE A 336 -16.21 13.71 -0.13
N SER A 337 -16.00 12.41 0.10
CA SER A 337 -14.74 11.77 -0.32
C SER A 337 -14.70 11.60 -1.84
N ARG A 338 -13.50 11.47 -2.40
CA ARG A 338 -13.32 11.15 -3.82
C ARG A 338 -13.96 9.81 -4.20
N ALA A 339 -14.03 8.86 -3.24
CA ALA A 339 -14.76 7.61 -3.42
C ALA A 339 -16.27 7.85 -3.64
N GLU A 340 -16.88 8.72 -2.83
CA GLU A 340 -18.30 9.10 -2.96
C GLU A 340 -18.60 9.80 -4.29
N GLU A 341 -17.62 10.54 -4.82
CA GLU A 341 -17.79 11.24 -6.07
C GLU A 341 -17.70 10.31 -7.30
N ILE A 342 -16.84 9.27 -7.24
CA ILE A 342 -16.57 8.42 -8.42
C ILE A 342 -17.38 7.11 -8.41
N LEU A 343 -17.52 6.47 -7.26
CA LEU A 343 -18.02 5.10 -7.20
C LEU A 343 -19.51 4.94 -7.48
N PRO A 344 -20.40 5.91 -7.20
CA PRO A 344 -21.78 5.83 -7.63
C PRO A 344 -21.95 5.62 -9.14
N ASP A 345 -21.15 6.31 -9.97
CA ASP A 345 -21.18 6.14 -11.42
C ASP A 345 -20.67 4.77 -11.87
N LEU A 346 -19.74 4.19 -11.13
CA LEU A 346 -19.11 2.90 -11.45
C LEU A 346 -19.89 1.68 -10.91
N LYS A 347 -20.59 1.85 -9.79
CA LYS A 347 -21.28 0.79 -9.03
C LYS A 347 -22.81 0.89 -9.09
N GLY A 348 -23.34 2.05 -9.51
CA GLY A 348 -24.77 2.32 -9.53
C GLY A 348 -25.40 2.31 -8.14
N GLU A 349 -26.67 1.91 -8.07
CA GLU A 349 -27.47 1.86 -6.83
C GLU A 349 -26.90 0.92 -5.74
N GLN A 350 -25.91 0.11 -6.07
CA GLN A 350 -25.29 -0.81 -5.12
C GLN A 350 -24.21 -0.13 -4.26
N TRP A 351 -23.77 1.08 -4.62
CA TRP A 351 -22.82 1.82 -3.81
C TRP A 351 -23.52 2.50 -2.62
N GLN A 352 -22.92 2.36 -1.45
CA GLN A 352 -23.30 3.08 -0.24
C GLN A 352 -22.06 3.67 0.42
N SER A 353 -22.19 4.84 1.05
CA SER A 353 -21.09 5.51 1.76
C SER A 353 -20.42 4.63 2.82
N THR A 354 -21.18 3.72 3.39
CA THR A 354 -20.71 2.75 4.39
C THR A 354 -19.75 1.71 3.81
N ASP A 355 -19.75 1.51 2.48
CA ASP A 355 -18.89 0.54 1.78
C ASP A 355 -17.41 0.95 1.74
N GLN A 356 -17.09 2.16 2.19
CA GLN A 356 -15.72 2.61 2.37
C GLN A 356 -14.95 1.81 3.45
N LEU A 357 -15.65 1.14 4.35
CA LEU A 357 -15.07 0.22 5.33
C LEU A 357 -15.56 -1.21 5.07
N LEU A 358 -14.68 -2.17 5.31
CA LEU A 358 -15.03 -3.59 5.28
C LEU A 358 -15.87 -3.95 6.53
N PRO A 359 -16.78 -4.93 6.43
CA PRO A 359 -17.48 -5.44 7.61
C PRO A 359 -16.51 -6.15 8.56
N ILE A 360 -16.75 -6.02 9.85
CA ILE A 360 -16.05 -6.86 10.84
C ILE A 360 -16.50 -8.32 10.63
N PRO A 361 -15.59 -9.30 10.57
CA PRO A 361 -15.98 -10.68 10.30
C PRO A 361 -16.95 -11.21 11.33
N GLN A 362 -18.01 -11.87 10.88
CA GLN A 362 -19.09 -12.39 11.72
C GLN A 362 -18.59 -13.36 12.80
N SER A 363 -17.62 -14.21 12.46
CA SER A 363 -17.00 -15.14 13.39
C SER A 363 -16.32 -14.43 14.57
N ASN A 364 -15.68 -13.27 14.31
CA ASN A 364 -15.00 -12.48 15.33
C ASN A 364 -16.00 -11.76 16.25
N ILE A 365 -17.12 -11.25 15.73
CA ILE A 365 -18.19 -10.66 16.54
C ILE A 365 -18.82 -11.71 17.46
N ILE A 366 -19.05 -12.92 16.97
CA ILE A 366 -19.60 -14.03 17.80
C ILE A 366 -18.64 -14.38 18.93
N ASN A 367 -17.34 -14.39 18.67
CA ASN A 367 -16.32 -14.78 19.65
C ASN A 367 -15.95 -13.65 20.62
N ASN A 368 -16.13 -12.39 20.26
CA ASN A 368 -15.86 -11.24 21.12
C ASN A 368 -17.08 -10.29 21.16
N PRO A 369 -17.89 -10.34 22.22
CA PRO A 369 -19.10 -9.54 22.34
C PRO A 369 -18.86 -8.01 22.46
N ASN A 370 -17.61 -7.57 22.63
CA ASN A 370 -17.25 -6.15 22.66
C ASN A 370 -16.99 -5.59 21.25
N LEU A 371 -17.02 -6.43 20.21
CA LEU A 371 -16.92 -5.99 18.83
C LEU A 371 -18.30 -5.53 18.31
N VAL A 372 -18.34 -4.33 17.79
CA VAL A 372 -19.52 -3.76 17.12
C VAL A 372 -19.28 -3.73 15.62
N GLN A 373 -20.28 -4.12 14.82
CA GLN A 373 -20.21 -4.12 13.36
C GLN A 373 -20.06 -2.69 12.80
N ASN A 374 -19.43 -2.57 11.63
CA ASN A 374 -19.42 -1.33 10.88
C ASN A 374 -20.82 -0.99 10.35
N PRO A 375 -21.20 0.29 10.27
CA PRO A 375 -22.46 0.71 9.65
C PRO A 375 -22.62 0.13 8.24
N GLY A 376 -23.86 -0.19 7.86
CA GLY A 376 -24.18 -0.79 6.54
C GLY A 376 -24.14 -2.33 6.51
N TYR A 377 -23.59 -2.97 7.53
CA TYR A 377 -23.49 -4.44 7.62
C TYR A 377 -24.26 -4.96 8.85
N ASN A 378 -25.11 -5.94 8.63
CA ASN A 378 -25.94 -6.59 9.66
C ASN A 378 -25.43 -8.00 9.97
#